data_b2b4996554bd204b0619e8a6d7743864
#
_entry.id   b2b4996554bd204b0619e8a6d7743864
#
_cell.length_a   1.000
_cell.length_b   1.000
_cell.length_c   1.000
_cell.angle_alpha   90.00
_cell.angle_beta   90.00
_cell.angle_gamma   90.00
#
_symmetry.space_group_name_H-M   'P 1'
#
loop_
_entity.id
_entity.type
_entity.pdbx_description
1 polymer ?
#
loop_
_entity_poly.entity_id
_entity_poly.type
_entity_poly.pdbx_seq_one_letter_code
_entity_poly.pdbx_strand_id
1 'polypeptide(L)'
;IVLPGGESTVQGKLLRDLGMSDQLKELIEAGTPVLATCAGLILLAERVSNDDRAYLKTLPVSVKRNAYGRQLGSFVTDAEITHVGTYRMNFIRAPYIDEILDPQVETLAIVDGDTVAVRYKNQLALSFHPEVSEDARVHAYFLNEIVQGV
;
A
#
# COMPACT_ATOMS: atom_id res chain seq x y z
N ILE A 1 10.64 -7.11 -2.33
CA ILE A 1 9.49 -7.15 -3.26
C ILE A 1 8.92 -5.75 -3.41
N VAL A 2 8.66 -5.33 -4.64
CA VAL A 2 7.94 -4.09 -4.91
C VAL A 2 6.66 -4.45 -5.66
N LEU A 3 5.51 -4.02 -5.13
CA LEU A 3 4.21 -4.14 -5.77
C LEU A 3 3.77 -2.74 -6.22
N PRO A 4 3.96 -2.42 -7.51
CA PRO A 4 3.73 -1.07 -8.00
C PRO A 4 2.25 -0.74 -8.18
N GLY A 5 1.96 0.53 -8.42
CA GLY A 5 0.67 1.00 -8.88
C GLY A 5 0.29 0.40 -10.24
N GLY A 6 -0.94 0.60 -10.64
CA GLY A 6 -1.52 0.06 -11.86
C GLY A 6 -2.98 -0.29 -11.66
N GLU A 7 -3.42 -1.38 -12.26
CA GLU A 7 -4.80 -1.88 -12.13
C GLU A 7 -4.81 -3.20 -11.34
N SER A 8 -5.33 -3.16 -10.13
CA SER A 8 -5.24 -4.29 -9.18
C SER A 8 -5.95 -5.56 -9.66
N THR A 9 -7.06 -5.44 -10.39
CA THR A 9 -7.77 -6.60 -10.90
C THR A 9 -6.98 -7.32 -12.00
N VAL A 10 -6.29 -6.58 -12.85
CA VAL A 10 -5.39 -7.13 -13.87
C VAL A 10 -4.16 -7.76 -13.22
N GLN A 11 -3.52 -7.03 -12.30
CA GLN A 11 -2.34 -7.54 -11.58
C GLN A 11 -2.67 -8.82 -10.80
N GLY A 12 -3.79 -8.82 -10.06
CA GLY A 12 -4.22 -9.98 -9.29
C GLY A 12 -4.56 -11.18 -10.18
N LYS A 13 -5.20 -10.94 -11.33
CA LYS A 13 -5.47 -12.00 -12.31
C LYS A 13 -4.18 -12.59 -12.88
N LEU A 14 -3.22 -11.74 -13.26
CA LEU A 14 -1.93 -12.20 -13.79
C LEU A 14 -1.14 -13.00 -12.77
N LEU A 15 -1.09 -12.56 -11.52
CA LEU A 15 -0.43 -13.32 -10.45
C LEU A 15 -1.01 -14.72 -10.31
N ARG A 16 -2.32 -14.83 -10.37
CA ARG A 16 -3.03 -16.12 -10.29
C ARG A 16 -2.77 -16.97 -11.53
N ASP A 17 -2.95 -16.41 -12.72
CA ASP A 17 -2.81 -17.14 -13.98
C ASP A 17 -1.37 -17.62 -14.22
N LEU A 18 -0.37 -16.88 -13.72
CA LEU A 18 1.04 -17.26 -13.77
C LEU A 18 1.48 -18.17 -12.62
N GLY A 19 0.57 -18.52 -11.71
CA GLY A 19 0.89 -19.36 -10.55
C GLY A 19 1.80 -18.70 -9.51
N MET A 20 1.85 -17.37 -9.45
CA MET A 20 2.75 -16.62 -8.57
C MET A 20 2.13 -16.23 -7.23
N SER A 21 0.80 -16.27 -7.09
CA SER A 21 0.10 -15.74 -5.91
C SER A 21 0.52 -16.46 -4.63
N ASP A 22 0.54 -17.78 -4.62
CA ASP A 22 0.88 -18.57 -3.43
C ASP A 22 2.35 -18.36 -3.04
N GLN A 23 3.26 -18.37 -4.01
CA GLN A 23 4.69 -18.16 -3.79
C GLN A 23 4.98 -16.77 -3.22
N LEU A 24 4.35 -15.71 -3.76
CA LEU A 24 4.48 -14.36 -3.23
C LEU A 24 3.96 -14.26 -1.81
N LYS A 25 2.80 -14.85 -1.55
CA LYS A 25 2.21 -14.86 -0.21
C LYS A 25 3.16 -15.52 0.80
N GLU A 26 3.68 -16.70 0.47
CA GLU A 26 4.64 -17.43 1.31
C GLU A 26 5.90 -16.60 1.60
N LEU A 27 6.48 -15.94 0.58
CA LEU A 27 7.65 -15.09 0.75
C LEU A 27 7.36 -13.90 1.69
N ILE A 28 6.21 -13.26 1.54
CA ILE A 28 5.80 -12.12 2.38
C ILE A 28 5.59 -12.59 3.82
N GLU A 29 4.88 -13.68 4.02
CA GLU A 29 4.62 -14.24 5.35
C GLU A 29 5.91 -14.76 6.03
N ALA A 30 6.89 -15.19 5.24
CA ALA A 30 8.21 -15.58 5.73
C ALA A 30 9.12 -14.39 6.11
N GLY A 31 8.69 -13.15 5.85
CA GLY A 31 9.39 -11.93 6.28
C GLY A 31 10.10 -11.16 5.16
N THR A 32 9.95 -11.53 3.90
CA THR A 32 10.53 -10.76 2.80
C THR A 32 9.97 -9.34 2.80
N PRO A 33 10.81 -8.28 2.83
CA PRO A 33 10.35 -6.91 2.81
C PRO A 33 9.53 -6.56 1.58
N VAL A 34 8.44 -5.84 1.77
CA VAL A 34 7.52 -5.43 0.69
C VAL A 34 7.26 -3.94 0.74
N LEU A 35 7.43 -3.28 -0.40
CA LEU A 35 6.92 -1.93 -0.64
C LEU A 35 5.77 -2.02 -1.64
N ALA A 36 4.57 -1.62 -1.19
CA ALA A 36 3.37 -1.63 -2.02
C ALA A 36 2.81 -0.22 -2.16
N THR A 37 2.49 0.18 -3.40
CA THR A 37 1.93 1.50 -3.69
C THR A 37 0.64 1.37 -4.48
N CYS A 38 -0.38 2.16 -4.11
CA CYS A 38 -1.66 2.25 -4.80
C CYS A 38 -2.30 0.86 -5.06
N ALA A 39 -2.26 0.34 -6.27
CA ALA A 39 -2.76 -1.00 -6.59
C ALA A 39 -2.05 -2.10 -5.79
N GLY A 40 -0.77 -1.92 -5.47
CA GLY A 40 -0.01 -2.83 -4.63
C GLY A 40 -0.59 -2.96 -3.22
N LEU A 41 -1.05 -1.86 -2.62
CA LEU A 41 -1.78 -1.87 -1.35
C LEU A 41 -3.05 -2.73 -1.46
N ILE A 42 -3.80 -2.59 -2.54
CA ILE A 42 -5.00 -3.38 -2.78
C ILE A 42 -4.67 -4.87 -2.87
N LEU A 43 -3.56 -5.23 -3.52
CA LEU A 43 -3.13 -6.63 -3.64
C LEU A 43 -2.78 -7.26 -2.28
N LEU A 44 -2.22 -6.49 -1.34
CA LEU A 44 -1.87 -6.98 0.00
C LEU A 44 -3.07 -7.06 0.94
N ALA A 45 -4.08 -6.22 0.76
CA ALA A 45 -5.18 -6.06 1.70
C ALA A 45 -5.94 -7.36 1.95
N GLU A 46 -6.31 -7.59 3.19
CA GLU A 46 -7.13 -8.74 3.57
C GLU A 46 -8.54 -8.64 2.98
N ARG A 47 -9.05 -7.41 2.86
CA ARG A 47 -10.40 -7.14 2.39
C ARG A 47 -10.47 -5.86 1.56
N VAL A 48 -11.33 -5.84 0.55
CA VAL A 48 -11.70 -4.67 -0.23
C VAL A 48 -13.17 -4.38 0.05
N SER A 49 -13.49 -3.25 0.69
CA SER A 49 -14.82 -2.98 1.23
C SER A 49 -15.90 -2.78 0.17
N ASN A 50 -15.53 -2.39 -1.05
CA ASN A 50 -16.44 -2.17 -2.17
C ASN A 50 -16.23 -3.15 -3.34
N ASP A 51 -15.62 -4.29 -3.07
CA ASP A 51 -15.38 -5.36 -4.05
C ASP A 51 -15.26 -6.70 -3.31
N ASP A 52 -15.77 -7.78 -3.88
CA ASP A 52 -15.68 -9.13 -3.29
C ASP A 52 -14.32 -9.78 -3.49
N ARG A 53 -13.48 -9.21 -4.36
CA ARG A 53 -12.16 -9.77 -4.68
C ARG A 53 -11.11 -9.30 -3.69
N ALA A 54 -10.34 -10.27 -3.19
CA ALA A 54 -9.10 -10.03 -2.44
C ALA A 54 -8.03 -10.97 -2.99
N TYR A 55 -6.76 -10.60 -2.83
CA TYR A 55 -5.67 -11.30 -3.53
C TYR A 55 -4.72 -11.98 -2.56
N LEU A 56 -3.64 -11.33 -2.15
CA LEU A 56 -2.61 -11.95 -1.29
C LEU A 56 -3.05 -12.07 0.17
N LYS A 57 -3.80 -11.11 0.68
CA LYS A 57 -4.34 -11.11 2.05
C LYS A 57 -3.27 -11.23 3.13
N THR A 58 -2.15 -10.55 2.95
CA THR A 58 -1.03 -10.58 3.91
C THR A 58 -1.01 -9.36 4.84
N LEU A 59 -1.75 -8.32 4.50
CA LEU A 59 -1.85 -7.07 5.26
C LEU A 59 -3.26 -6.97 5.88
N PRO A 60 -3.38 -6.99 7.22
CA PRO A 60 -4.69 -7.03 7.88
C PRO A 60 -5.36 -5.65 7.92
N VAL A 61 -5.77 -5.19 6.76
CA VAL A 61 -6.53 -3.96 6.55
C VAL A 61 -7.68 -4.19 5.58
N SER A 62 -8.72 -3.37 5.68
CA SER A 62 -9.73 -3.20 4.65
C SER A 62 -9.42 -1.95 3.85
N VAL A 63 -9.48 -2.04 2.54
CA VAL A 63 -9.26 -0.89 1.66
C VAL A 63 -10.51 -0.60 0.82
N LYS A 64 -10.69 0.66 0.48
CA LYS A 64 -11.73 1.09 -0.46
C LYS A 64 -11.08 1.55 -1.75
N ARG A 65 -11.48 0.94 -2.87
CA ARG A 65 -10.95 1.27 -4.21
C ARG A 65 -11.60 2.53 -4.76
N ASN A 66 -10.83 3.31 -5.55
CA ASN A 66 -11.33 4.51 -6.24
C ASN A 66 -12.10 5.44 -5.29
N ALA A 67 -11.56 5.65 -4.11
CA ALA A 67 -12.26 6.25 -2.98
C ALA A 67 -12.54 7.74 -3.14
N TYR A 68 -11.79 8.42 -4.00
CA TYR A 68 -11.87 9.88 -4.17
C TYR A 68 -12.75 10.32 -5.34
N GLY A 69 -13.46 9.39 -6.01
CA GLY A 69 -14.37 9.68 -7.11
C GLY A 69 -13.67 10.05 -8.42
N ARG A 70 -14.45 10.17 -9.49
CA ARG A 70 -13.92 10.41 -10.85
C ARG A 70 -13.31 11.81 -11.04
N GLN A 71 -13.88 12.83 -10.40
CA GLN A 71 -13.45 14.23 -10.57
C GLN A 71 -12.27 14.61 -9.66
N LEU A 72 -12.13 13.95 -8.52
CA LEU A 72 -11.06 14.16 -7.56
C LEU A 72 -10.10 12.97 -7.50
N GLY A 73 -10.08 12.15 -8.55
CA GLY A 73 -9.30 10.91 -8.60
C GLY A 73 -7.79 11.10 -8.57
N SER A 74 -7.32 12.33 -8.82
CA SER A 74 -5.89 12.64 -8.80
C SER A 74 -5.67 13.99 -8.14
N PHE A 75 -4.83 14.02 -7.12
CA PHE A 75 -4.48 15.26 -6.41
C PHE A 75 -3.12 15.13 -5.74
N VAL A 76 -2.57 16.27 -5.33
CA VAL A 76 -1.31 16.37 -4.60
C VAL A 76 -1.55 17.09 -3.29
N THR A 77 -1.01 16.58 -2.20
CA THR A 77 -1.07 17.23 -0.89
C THR A 77 0.21 17.00 -0.11
N ASP A 78 0.54 17.92 0.78
CA ASP A 78 1.61 17.75 1.74
C ASP A 78 1.03 17.26 3.05
N ALA A 79 1.56 16.17 3.59
CA ALA A 79 1.12 15.62 4.86
C ALA A 79 2.29 14.94 5.59
N GLU A 80 2.13 14.76 6.88
CA GLU A 80 3.12 14.14 7.73
C GLU A 80 3.10 12.61 7.58
N ILE A 81 4.28 12.02 7.38
CA ILE A 81 4.48 10.57 7.47
C ILE A 81 5.31 10.32 8.72
N THR A 82 4.81 9.51 9.64
CA THR A 82 5.54 9.09 10.84
C THR A 82 6.89 8.49 10.44
N HIS A 83 7.96 8.89 11.10
CA HIS A 83 9.36 8.53 10.85
C HIS A 83 9.99 9.13 9.58
N VAL A 84 9.25 9.84 8.76
CA VAL A 84 9.77 10.46 7.53
C VAL A 84 9.68 11.99 7.58
N GLY A 85 8.59 12.55 8.11
CA GLY A 85 8.33 13.97 8.15
C GLY A 85 7.33 14.42 7.07
N THR A 86 7.22 15.72 6.86
CA THR A 86 6.33 16.31 5.85
C THR A 86 6.75 15.84 4.45
N TYR A 87 5.82 15.27 3.73
CA TYR A 87 6.07 14.68 2.42
C TYR A 87 4.98 15.07 1.42
N ARG A 88 5.37 15.36 0.19
CA ARG A 88 4.43 15.65 -0.89
C ARG A 88 3.92 14.36 -1.49
N MET A 89 2.63 14.08 -1.29
CA MET A 89 1.96 12.86 -1.71
C MET A 89 1.21 13.08 -3.01
N ASN A 90 1.49 12.24 -4.00
CA ASN A 90 0.79 12.23 -5.29
C ASN A 90 -0.21 11.07 -5.29
N PHE A 91 -1.50 11.41 -5.34
CA PHE A 91 -2.59 10.45 -5.41
C PHE A 91 -3.13 10.38 -6.83
N ILE A 92 -3.21 9.19 -7.39
CA ILE A 92 -3.72 8.95 -8.74
C ILE A 92 -4.76 7.84 -8.65
N ARG A 93 -6.04 8.20 -8.65
CA ARG A 93 -7.18 7.27 -8.47
C ARG A 93 -6.96 6.32 -7.29
N ALA A 94 -6.48 6.86 -6.21
CA ALA A 94 -5.96 6.09 -5.09
C ALA A 94 -7.05 5.41 -4.28
N PRO A 95 -6.74 4.24 -3.69
CA PRO A 95 -7.52 3.68 -2.60
C PRO A 95 -7.24 4.44 -1.31
N TYR A 96 -8.03 4.20 -0.28
CA TYR A 96 -7.61 4.46 1.09
C TYR A 96 -7.92 3.26 1.98
N ILE A 97 -7.31 3.23 3.16
CA ILE A 97 -7.57 2.21 4.17
C ILE A 97 -8.75 2.69 5.01
N ASP A 98 -9.86 1.98 4.94
CA ASP A 98 -11.08 2.32 5.68
C ASP A 98 -11.19 1.60 7.03
N GLU A 99 -10.43 0.53 7.24
CA GLU A 99 -10.42 -0.19 8.51
C GLU A 99 -9.07 -0.88 8.76
N ILE A 100 -8.57 -0.76 9.99
CA ILE A 100 -7.41 -1.52 10.49
C ILE A 100 -7.96 -2.76 11.20
N LEU A 101 -7.55 -3.95 10.76
CA LEU A 101 -8.09 -5.23 11.24
C LEU A 101 -7.20 -5.90 12.31
N ASP A 102 -5.98 -5.40 12.52
CA ASP A 102 -5.04 -5.90 13.53
C ASP A 102 -4.36 -4.71 14.21
N PRO A 103 -4.33 -4.64 15.55
CA PRO A 103 -3.70 -3.53 16.27
C PRO A 103 -2.19 -3.42 16.06
N GLN A 104 -1.52 -4.44 15.51
CA GLN A 104 -0.10 -4.39 15.16
C GLN A 104 0.16 -3.58 13.87
N VAL A 105 -0.87 -3.23 13.12
CA VAL A 105 -0.72 -2.32 11.97
C VAL A 105 -0.46 -0.91 12.46
N GLU A 106 0.70 -0.37 12.13
CA GLU A 106 1.07 1.01 12.45
C GLU A 106 0.57 1.96 11.36
N THR A 107 -0.26 2.93 11.74
CA THR A 107 -0.66 4.01 10.83
C THR A 107 0.47 5.03 10.74
N LEU A 108 0.97 5.26 9.53
CA LEU A 108 2.07 6.20 9.27
C LEU A 108 1.60 7.56 8.77
N ALA A 109 0.47 7.63 8.05
CA ALA A 109 -0.06 8.88 7.52
C ALA A 109 -1.58 8.84 7.38
N ILE A 110 -2.19 10.00 7.65
CA ILE A 110 -3.62 10.25 7.50
C ILE A 110 -3.79 11.54 6.69
N VAL A 111 -4.66 11.52 5.69
CA VAL A 111 -5.00 12.68 4.87
C VAL A 111 -6.53 12.82 4.86
N ASP A 112 -7.02 13.98 5.27
CA ASP A 112 -8.48 14.28 5.34
C ASP A 112 -9.28 13.19 6.10
N GLY A 113 -8.70 12.65 7.17
CA GLY A 113 -9.32 11.61 7.98
C GLY A 113 -9.15 10.19 7.47
N ASP A 114 -8.60 9.99 6.28
CA ASP A 114 -8.37 8.68 5.68
C ASP A 114 -6.93 8.19 5.90
N THR A 115 -6.77 6.95 6.30
CA THR A 115 -5.45 6.32 6.44
C THR A 115 -4.89 6.01 5.06
N VAL A 116 -3.69 6.54 4.77
CA VAL A 116 -3.06 6.47 3.44
C VAL A 116 -1.68 5.83 3.44
N ALA A 117 -1.13 5.52 4.61
CA ALA A 117 0.13 4.81 4.75
C ALA A 117 0.12 3.98 6.03
N VAL A 118 0.56 2.74 5.93
CA VAL A 118 0.68 1.82 7.06
C VAL A 118 1.95 0.97 6.95
N ARG A 119 2.42 0.52 8.11
CA ARG A 119 3.43 -0.52 8.22
C ARG A 119 2.87 -1.70 9.03
N TYR A 120 3.14 -2.89 8.56
CA TYR A 120 2.83 -4.14 9.27
C TYR A 120 3.98 -5.12 9.07
N LYS A 121 4.75 -5.36 10.15
CA LYS A 121 5.94 -6.23 10.08
C LYS A 121 6.90 -5.77 8.99
N ASN A 122 7.09 -6.60 7.97
CA ASN A 122 7.96 -6.38 6.80
C ASN A 122 7.28 -5.65 5.63
N GLN A 123 6.05 -5.20 5.79
CA GLN A 123 5.25 -4.60 4.72
C GLN A 123 5.07 -3.10 4.95
N LEU A 124 5.46 -2.28 3.98
CA LEU A 124 5.13 -0.86 3.88
C LEU A 124 4.14 -0.67 2.75
N ALA A 125 2.96 -0.18 3.05
CA ALA A 125 1.89 -0.01 2.08
C ALA A 125 1.36 1.42 2.07
N LEU A 126 1.29 2.00 0.86
CA LEU A 126 0.98 3.40 0.62
C LEU A 126 -0.17 3.51 -0.39
N SER A 127 -1.08 4.46 -0.16
CA SER A 127 -2.12 4.82 -1.12
C SER A 127 -1.60 5.66 -2.28
N PHE A 128 -0.57 6.47 -2.02
CA PHE A 128 0.02 7.41 -2.97
C PHE A 128 1.22 6.81 -3.72
N HIS A 129 1.73 7.59 -4.69
CA HIS A 129 2.82 7.19 -5.58
C HIS A 129 4.12 7.93 -5.23
N PRO A 130 4.99 7.38 -4.36
CA PRO A 130 6.26 8.03 -4.05
C PRO A 130 7.24 8.05 -5.24
N GLU A 131 7.06 7.14 -6.20
CA GLU A 131 7.92 7.02 -7.39
C GLU A 131 7.81 8.20 -8.36
N VAL A 132 6.73 8.97 -8.31
CA VAL A 132 6.57 10.19 -9.14
C VAL A 132 7.13 11.44 -8.45
N SER A 133 7.67 11.30 -7.26
CA SER A 133 8.33 12.38 -6.51
C SER A 133 9.84 12.26 -6.64
N GLU A 134 10.54 13.40 -6.67
CA GLU A 134 12.01 13.43 -6.56
C GLU A 134 12.49 13.22 -5.12
N ASP A 135 11.60 13.28 -4.13
CA ASP A 135 11.91 13.08 -2.73
C ASP A 135 12.05 11.58 -2.41
N ALA A 136 13.27 11.14 -2.17
CA ALA A 136 13.61 9.74 -1.95
C ALA A 136 13.42 9.26 -0.50
N ARG A 137 12.90 10.09 0.43
CA ARG A 137 12.87 9.76 1.86
C ARG A 137 11.99 8.55 2.18
N VAL A 138 10.89 8.34 1.46
CA VAL A 138 10.05 7.14 1.65
C VAL A 138 10.81 5.87 1.24
N HIS A 139 11.50 5.91 0.11
CA HIS A 139 12.33 4.78 -0.33
C HIS A 139 13.51 4.54 0.62
N ALA A 140 14.14 5.60 1.12
CA ALA A 140 15.20 5.49 2.12
C ALA A 140 14.68 4.88 3.43
N TYR A 141 13.50 5.29 3.90
CA TYR A 141 12.85 4.69 5.06
C TYR A 141 12.62 3.18 4.85
N PHE A 142 12.08 2.79 3.69
CA PHE A 142 11.87 1.39 3.38
C PHE A 142 13.18 0.59 3.40
N LEU A 143 14.23 1.09 2.76
CA LEU A 143 15.51 0.39 2.68
C LEU A 143 16.20 0.31 4.04
N ASN A 144 16.22 1.39 4.81
CA ASN A 144 16.97 1.44 6.05
C ASN A 144 16.24 0.77 7.22
N GLU A 145 14.92 0.95 7.33
CA GLU A 145 14.15 0.52 8.48
C GLU A 145 13.44 -0.82 8.27
N ILE A 146 13.15 -1.20 7.04
CA ILE A 146 12.43 -2.43 6.74
C ILE A 146 13.33 -3.48 6.11
N VAL A 147 14.12 -3.11 5.11
CA VAL A 147 15.02 -4.07 4.45
C VAL A 147 16.24 -4.38 5.31
N GLN A 148 16.95 -3.34 5.80
CA GLN A 148 18.17 -3.53 6.61
C GLN A 148 17.87 -3.80 8.09
N GLY A 149 16.71 -3.40 8.57
CA GLY A 149 16.27 -3.63 9.94
C GLY A 149 15.76 -5.04 10.24
N VAL A 150 15.78 -5.92 9.25
CA VAL A 150 15.30 -7.32 9.40
C VAL A 150 16.42 -8.23 9.85
#